data_77f3e2ffe398c1659cddb7f7798e43b3
#
_entry.id   77f3e2ffe398c1659cddb7f7798e43b3
#
_cell.length_a   1.000
_cell.length_b   1.000
_cell.length_c   1.000
_cell.angle_alpha   90.00
_cell.angle_beta   90.00
_cell.angle_gamma   90.00
#
_symmetry.space_group_name_H-M   'P 1'
#
loop_
_entity.id
_entity.type
_entity.pdbx_description
1 polymer ?
#
loop_
_entity_poly.entity_id
_entity_poly.type
_entity_poly.pdbx_seq_one_letter_code
_entity_poly.pdbx_strand_id
1 'polypeptide(L)'
;MSAATMFVAACAGSLPDVSPSTVQRASAKWPGIDESRLTSGRTLYITKCSGCHSLPQPSLYSGDEWKVKLDEMAARAKLTQEDKEQVYQYLFSNAKQQSSSVE
;
A
#
# COMPACT_ATOMS: atom_id res chain seq x y z
N MET A 1 -17.20 32.80 -2.27
CA MET A 1 -17.05 32.41 -2.08
C MET A 1 -16.71 31.45 -2.28
N SER A 2 -16.44 30.90 -2.36
CA SER A 2 -16.18 30.20 -2.41
C SER A 2 -15.77 29.19 -2.58
N ALA A 3 -15.64 28.72 -2.67
CA ALA A 3 -15.35 27.96 -2.76
C ALA A 3 -14.94 26.90 -3.00
N ALA A 4 -14.81 26.48 -3.15
CA ALA A 4 -14.48 25.63 -3.33
C ALA A 4 -14.17 24.61 -3.55
N THR A 5 -14.05 24.21 -3.61
CA THR A 5 -13.84 23.35 -3.81
C THR A 5 -13.36 22.36 -4.02
N MET A 6 -13.22 21.97 -4.07
CA MET A 6 -12.87 21.17 -4.23
C MET A 6 -12.60 20.10 -4.37
N PHE A 7 -12.58 19.75 -4.53
CA PHE A 7 -12.32 18.86 -4.64
C PHE A 7 -12.01 17.84 -4.86
N VAL A 8 -11.93 17.77 -5.01
CA VAL A 8 -11.68 17.08 -5.30
C VAL A 8 -11.29 16.11 -5.46
N ALA A 9 -11.32 16.05 -5.44
CA ALA A 9 -11.15 15.24 -5.64
C ALA A 9 -10.78 14.36 -5.47
N ALA A 10 -10.80 14.29 -5.38
CA ALA A 10 -10.62 13.47 -5.29
C ALA A 10 -10.40 12.50 -5.24
N CYS A 11 -10.27 12.40 -5.15
CA CYS A 11 -10.25 11.65 -5.19
C CYS A 11 -9.99 10.60 -5.26
N ALA A 12 -10.37 10.74 -5.33
CA ALA A 12 -10.66 9.50 -5.84
C ALA A 12 -9.52 8.60 -5.85
N GLY A 13 -9.63 7.54 -5.28
CA GLY A 13 -8.60 6.58 -5.35
C GLY A 13 -7.27 7.02 -4.75
N SER A 14 -7.33 8.02 -3.95
CA SER A 14 -6.14 8.42 -3.23
C SER A 14 -5.71 7.30 -2.29
N LEU A 15 -4.45 6.93 -2.37
CA LEU A 15 -3.92 5.88 -1.53
C LEU A 15 -3.51 6.43 -0.17
N PRO A 16 -3.59 5.62 0.87
CA PRO A 16 -3.21 6.10 2.20
C PRO A 16 -1.77 6.58 2.25
N ASP A 17 -1.56 7.71 2.91
CA ASP A 17 -0.23 8.21 3.17
C ASP A 17 0.42 7.37 4.26
N VAL A 18 1.75 7.43 4.32
CA VAL A 18 2.49 6.77 5.38
C VAL A 18 2.48 7.69 6.59
N SER A 19 1.94 7.21 7.69
CA SER A 19 1.84 7.97 8.93
C SER A 19 2.56 7.22 10.03
N PRO A 20 2.71 7.84 11.20
CA PRO A 20 3.31 7.11 12.33
C PRO A 20 2.55 5.84 12.67
N SER A 21 1.24 5.81 12.55
CA SER A 21 0.50 4.59 12.84
C SER A 21 0.75 3.53 11.78
N THR A 22 1.00 3.94 10.54
CA THR A 22 1.38 2.99 9.50
C THR A 22 2.71 2.32 9.85
N VAL A 23 3.66 3.13 10.27
CA VAL A 23 4.98 2.61 10.66
C VAL A 23 4.83 1.66 11.83
N GLN A 24 4.00 2.03 12.79
CA GLN A 24 3.82 1.19 13.97
C GLN A 24 3.25 -0.18 13.59
N ARG A 25 2.27 -0.21 12.71
CA ARG A 25 1.71 -1.48 12.26
C ARG A 25 2.76 -2.32 11.53
N ALA A 26 3.56 -1.67 10.70
CA ALA A 26 4.58 -2.39 9.95
C ALA A 26 5.68 -2.92 10.87
N SER A 27 6.01 -2.17 11.91
CA SER A 27 7.11 -2.55 12.78
C SER A 27 6.80 -3.80 13.59
N ALA A 28 5.54 -4.16 13.73
CA ALA A 28 5.19 -5.40 14.40
C ALA A 28 5.70 -6.61 13.60
N LYS A 29 5.76 -6.49 12.30
CA LYS A 29 6.24 -7.58 11.45
C LYS A 29 7.70 -7.36 11.02
N TRP A 30 8.08 -6.11 10.84
CA TRP A 30 9.44 -5.77 10.41
C TRP A 30 10.05 -4.77 11.39
N PRO A 31 10.60 -5.26 12.50
CA PRO A 31 11.19 -4.35 13.50
C PRO A 31 12.25 -3.47 12.86
N GLY A 32 12.19 -2.20 13.19
CA GLY A 32 13.16 -1.24 12.65
C GLY A 32 12.77 -0.60 11.33
N ILE A 33 11.65 -1.02 10.75
CA ILE A 33 11.19 -0.38 9.52
C ILE A 33 10.84 1.08 9.81
N ASP A 34 11.10 1.94 8.84
CA ASP A 34 10.84 3.36 9.04
C ASP A 34 9.93 3.92 7.96
N GLU A 35 9.58 5.17 8.14
CA GLU A 35 8.67 5.86 7.24
C GLU A 35 9.22 5.91 5.82
N SER A 36 10.51 6.12 5.68
CA SER A 36 11.14 6.21 4.38
C SER A 36 10.94 4.94 3.57
N ARG A 37 11.09 3.80 4.22
CA ARG A 37 10.93 2.52 3.56
C ARG A 37 9.50 2.32 3.08
N LEU A 38 8.54 2.67 3.91
CA LEU A 38 7.14 2.51 3.56
C LEU A 38 6.73 3.48 2.47
N THR A 39 7.27 4.70 2.53
CA THR A 39 6.99 5.69 1.49
C THR A 39 7.55 5.23 0.15
N SER A 40 8.71 4.61 0.17
CA SER A 40 9.29 4.05 -1.04
C SER A 40 8.39 2.97 -1.63
N GLY A 41 7.83 2.12 -0.77
CA GLY A 41 6.90 1.09 -1.24
C GLY A 41 5.65 1.69 -1.84
N ARG A 42 5.14 2.74 -1.24
CA ARG A 42 3.97 3.45 -1.78
C ARG A 42 4.27 4.01 -3.16
N THR A 43 5.41 4.65 -3.30
CA THR A 43 5.82 5.22 -4.58
C THR A 43 5.95 4.15 -5.65
N LEU A 44 6.55 3.03 -5.30
CA LEU A 44 6.68 1.92 -6.24
C LEU A 44 5.33 1.37 -6.65
N TYR A 45 4.42 1.25 -5.69
CA TYR A 45 3.08 0.75 -6.00
C TYR A 45 2.40 1.68 -7.01
N ILE A 46 2.51 2.98 -6.78
CA ILE A 46 1.90 3.95 -7.67
C ILE A 46 2.55 3.93 -9.04
N THR A 47 3.86 3.91 -9.10
CA THR A 47 4.56 4.10 -10.37
C THR A 47 4.66 2.82 -11.19
N LYS A 48 4.72 1.68 -10.54
CA LYS A 48 4.92 0.43 -11.27
C LYS A 48 3.63 -0.32 -11.55
N CYS A 49 2.60 -0.06 -10.79
CA CYS A 49 1.38 -0.86 -10.91
C CYS A 49 0.21 -0.12 -11.51
N SER A 50 0.32 1.16 -11.73
CA SER A 50 -0.81 1.97 -12.19
C SER A 50 -1.03 1.94 -13.70
N GLY A 51 -0.25 1.14 -14.41
CA GLY A 51 -0.25 1.22 -15.86
C GLY A 51 -1.55 0.85 -16.54
N CYS A 52 -2.37 0.04 -15.90
CA CYS A 52 -3.56 -0.48 -16.56
C CYS A 52 -4.82 0.21 -16.13
N HIS A 53 -5.03 0.30 -14.85
CA HIS A 53 -6.27 0.82 -14.30
C HIS A 53 -5.98 1.52 -13.00
N SER A 54 -7.03 1.94 -12.33
CA SER A 54 -6.85 2.49 -11.02
C SER A 54 -6.33 1.39 -10.08
N LEU A 55 -5.53 1.82 -9.14
CA LEU A 55 -4.94 0.89 -8.19
C LEU A 55 -5.94 0.49 -7.12
N PRO A 56 -5.95 -0.78 -6.72
CA PRO A 56 -6.78 -1.18 -5.59
C PRO A 56 -6.30 -0.52 -4.31
N GLN A 57 -7.24 -0.18 -3.45
CA GLN A 57 -6.89 0.31 -2.13
C GLN A 57 -6.25 -0.82 -1.33
N PRO A 58 -5.21 -0.51 -0.55
CA PRO A 58 -4.57 -1.56 0.24
C PRO A 58 -5.53 -2.27 1.18
N SER A 59 -6.56 -1.58 1.66
CA SER A 59 -7.50 -2.20 2.59
C SER A 59 -8.47 -3.16 1.92
N LEU A 60 -8.41 -3.27 0.61
CA LEU A 60 -9.30 -4.18 -0.12
C LEU A 60 -8.96 -5.64 0.16
N TYR A 61 -7.70 -5.93 0.44
CA TYR A 61 -7.24 -7.29 0.66
C TYR A 61 -6.48 -7.38 1.97
N SER A 62 -6.41 -8.59 2.50
CA SER A 62 -5.59 -8.85 3.68
C SER A 62 -4.12 -8.93 3.29
N GLY A 63 -3.26 -8.95 4.30
CA GLY A 63 -1.83 -9.09 4.04
C GLY A 63 -1.50 -10.36 3.29
N ASP A 64 -2.13 -11.47 3.66
CA ASP A 64 -1.89 -12.74 2.99
C ASP A 64 -2.35 -12.70 1.55
N GLU A 65 -3.50 -12.08 1.31
CA GLU A 65 -4.00 -11.97 -0.06
C GLU A 65 -3.08 -11.08 -0.91
N TRP A 66 -2.55 -10.02 -0.31
CA TRP A 66 -1.63 -9.16 -1.04
C TRP A 66 -0.37 -9.91 -1.45
N LYS A 67 0.11 -10.80 -0.58
CA LYS A 67 1.30 -11.56 -0.91
C LYS A 67 1.10 -12.39 -2.19
N VAL A 68 -0.03 -13.05 -2.29
CA VAL A 68 -0.34 -13.84 -3.48
C VAL A 68 -0.46 -12.95 -4.71
N LYS A 69 -1.16 -11.84 -4.57
CA LYS A 69 -1.35 -10.94 -5.71
C LYS A 69 -0.04 -10.33 -6.17
N LEU A 70 0.83 -9.98 -5.25
CA LEU A 70 2.11 -9.42 -5.62
C LEU A 70 2.99 -10.43 -6.33
N ASP A 71 2.95 -11.70 -5.91
CA ASP A 71 3.72 -12.72 -6.60
C ASP A 71 3.31 -12.80 -8.06
N GLU A 72 2.01 -12.67 -8.33
CA GLU A 72 1.52 -12.71 -9.71
C GLU A 72 1.87 -11.44 -10.47
N MET A 73 1.75 -10.31 -9.81
CA MET A 73 1.90 -9.03 -10.48
C MET A 73 3.34 -8.60 -10.65
N ALA A 74 4.23 -9.10 -9.81
CA ALA A 74 5.62 -8.65 -9.84
C ALA A 74 6.28 -8.92 -11.17
N ALA A 75 5.98 -10.05 -11.77
CA ALA A 75 6.56 -10.38 -13.06
C ALA A 75 6.07 -9.43 -14.14
N ARG A 76 4.80 -9.09 -14.11
CA ARG A 76 4.23 -8.19 -15.11
C ARG A 76 4.75 -6.77 -14.95
N ALA A 77 4.93 -6.34 -13.72
CA ALA A 77 5.41 -4.99 -13.45
C ALA A 77 6.92 -4.89 -13.47
N LYS A 78 7.58 -6.01 -13.68
CA LYS A 78 9.04 -6.07 -13.73
C LYS A 78 9.68 -5.56 -12.46
N LEU A 79 9.11 -5.96 -11.33
CA LEU A 79 9.63 -5.59 -10.04
C LEU A 79 10.82 -6.48 -9.69
N THR A 80 11.86 -5.87 -9.13
CA THR A 80 12.92 -6.67 -8.53
C THR A 80 12.39 -7.27 -7.25
N GLN A 81 13.14 -8.21 -6.68
CA GLN A 81 12.77 -8.80 -5.42
C GLN A 81 12.70 -7.73 -4.34
N GLU A 82 13.65 -6.80 -4.36
CA GLU A 82 13.65 -5.71 -3.39
C GLU A 82 12.44 -4.80 -3.57
N ASP A 83 12.10 -4.47 -4.81
CA ASP A 83 10.92 -3.64 -5.08
C ASP A 83 9.66 -4.32 -4.58
N LYS A 84 9.54 -5.61 -4.84
CA LYS A 84 8.37 -6.36 -4.42
C LYS A 84 8.23 -6.35 -2.91
N GLU A 85 9.34 -6.50 -2.21
CA GLU A 85 9.30 -6.48 -0.76
C GLU A 85 8.85 -5.12 -0.24
N GLN A 86 9.36 -4.04 -0.83
CA GLN A 86 8.96 -2.70 -0.39
C GLN A 86 7.48 -2.44 -0.63
N VAL A 87 6.99 -2.84 -1.79
CA VAL A 87 5.57 -2.69 -2.09
C VAL A 87 4.73 -3.49 -1.10
N TYR A 88 5.15 -4.71 -0.83
CA TYR A 88 4.43 -5.55 0.10
C TYR A 88 4.37 -4.92 1.50
N GLN A 89 5.48 -4.35 1.95
CA GLN A 89 5.51 -3.73 3.26
C GLN A 89 4.52 -2.59 3.37
N TYR A 90 4.42 -1.77 2.33
CA TYR A 90 3.43 -0.70 2.31
C TYR A 90 2.01 -1.25 2.29
N LEU A 91 1.75 -2.21 1.42
CA LEU A 91 0.40 -2.75 1.30
C LEU A 91 -0.03 -3.48 2.57
N PHE A 92 0.88 -4.25 3.14
CA PHE A 92 0.58 -4.99 4.36
C PHE A 92 0.21 -4.03 5.50
N SER A 93 0.96 -2.95 5.64
CA SER A 93 0.73 -2.04 6.75
C SER A 93 -0.58 -1.28 6.63
N ASN A 94 -1.20 -1.30 5.46
CA ASN A 94 -2.50 -0.67 5.25
C ASN A 94 -3.57 -1.68 4.85
N ALA A 95 -3.26 -2.96 4.95
CA ALA A 95 -4.14 -4.01 4.49
C ALA A 95 -5.35 -4.17 5.40
N LYS A 96 -6.35 -4.87 4.87
CA LYS A 96 -7.53 -5.19 5.63
C LYS A 96 -7.15 -6.04 6.84
N GLN A 97 -7.67 -5.68 7.99
CA GLN A 97 -7.38 -6.42 9.20
C GLN A 97 -8.04 -7.79 9.14
N GLN A 98 -7.32 -8.78 9.62
CA GLN A 98 -7.89 -10.11 9.74
C GLN A 98 -8.88 -10.09 10.89
N SER A 99 -10.14 -10.21 10.57
CA SER A 99 -11.15 -10.14 11.59
C SER A 99 -11.06 -11.28 12.57
N SER A 100 -10.53 -12.38 12.11
CA SER A 100 -10.40 -13.53 12.99
C SER A 100 -9.53 -13.23 14.18
N SER A 101 -8.75 -12.27 14.02
CA SER A 101 -7.93 -11.94 15.12
C SER A 101 -8.75 -11.52 16.26
N VAL A 102 -9.85 -11.59 16.03
CA VAL A 102 -10.66 -11.24 17.05
C VAL A 102 -11.05 -12.21 17.83
N GLU A 103 -10.78 -12.45 17.59
CA GLU A 103 -11.22 -12.92 18.10
C GLU A 103 -11.29 -13.09 18.57
#